data_9091bad2fa2f66585367644d81cb6c99
#
_entry.id   9091bad2fa2f66585367644d81cb6c99
#
_cell.length_a   1.000
_cell.length_b   1.000
_cell.length_c   1.000
_cell.angle_alpha   90.00
_cell.angle_beta   90.00
_cell.angle_gamma   90.00
#
_symmetry.space_group_name_H-M   'P 1'
#
loop_
_entity.id
_entity.type
_entity.pdbx_description
1 polymer ?
#
loop_
_entity_poly.entity_id
_entity_poly.type
_entity_poly.pdbx_seq_one_letter_code
_entity_poly.pdbx_strand_id
1 'polypeptide(L)'
;ASFLAPRYGIPMTHGGFIANMQDMIRFGMLFTPSYKVVSNKKIITDEHIDLILNGGNPKLLQNLNIPNFEESDVKHNVYQWDSVYDNDDIFKGGWAGQGLLINPTRDIVAVFTGYKKDDAHHALEMRKFLREVLNGVFKDNNRLTIN
;
A
#
# COMPACT_ATOMS: atom_id res chain seq x y z
N ALA A 1 -10.44 -9.91 10.44
CA ALA A 1 -9.38 -10.33 9.51
C ALA A 1 -8.91 -11.74 9.81
N SER A 2 -8.42 -12.46 8.80
CA SER A 2 -7.88 -13.82 8.92
C SER A 2 -6.79 -14.07 7.87
N PHE A 3 -6.03 -15.15 8.08
CA PHE A 3 -5.09 -15.64 7.07
C PHE A 3 -5.55 -16.99 6.54
N LEU A 4 -5.39 -17.19 5.24
CA LEU A 4 -5.49 -18.53 4.66
C LEU A 4 -4.34 -19.41 5.16
N ALA A 5 -4.66 -20.59 5.60
CA ALA A 5 -3.70 -21.60 6.04
C ALA A 5 -3.95 -22.92 5.32
N PRO A 6 -3.67 -23.01 4.00
CA PRO A 6 -4.14 -24.11 3.16
C PRO A 6 -3.44 -25.43 3.43
N ARG A 7 -2.27 -25.41 4.07
CA ARG A 7 -1.49 -26.63 4.31
C ARG A 7 -0.82 -26.57 5.68
N TYR A 8 -0.96 -27.63 6.44
CA TYR A 8 -0.33 -27.80 7.76
C TYR A 8 -0.65 -26.70 8.79
N GLY A 9 -1.73 -25.93 8.60
CA GLY A 9 -2.07 -24.82 9.49
C GLY A 9 -1.12 -23.62 9.45
N ILE A 10 -0.20 -23.56 8.47
CA ILE A 10 0.76 -22.46 8.33
C ILE A 10 0.11 -21.34 7.54
N PRO A 11 0.04 -20.11 8.09
CA PRO A 11 -0.53 -18.98 7.38
C PRO A 11 0.26 -18.62 6.11
N MET A 12 -0.47 -18.34 5.03
CA MET A 12 0.10 -17.77 3.80
C MET A 12 0.33 -16.28 3.98
N THR A 13 1.50 -15.90 4.44
CA THR A 13 1.81 -14.49 4.73
C THR A 13 2.11 -13.65 3.49
N HIS A 14 2.40 -14.27 2.35
CA HIS A 14 2.70 -13.59 1.09
C HIS A 14 1.47 -13.16 0.26
N GLY A 15 0.26 -13.62 0.63
CA GLY A 15 -0.93 -13.29 -0.15
C GLY A 15 -2.25 -13.83 0.43
N GLY A 16 -2.20 -14.46 1.60
CA GLY A 16 -3.36 -15.10 2.22
C GLY A 16 -4.14 -14.26 3.22
N PHE A 17 -3.88 -12.96 3.30
CA PHE A 17 -4.59 -12.07 4.21
C PHE A 17 -5.97 -11.71 3.67
N ILE A 18 -7.01 -12.03 4.43
CA ILE A 18 -8.41 -11.73 4.10
C ILE A 18 -8.93 -10.77 5.16
N ALA A 19 -9.40 -9.60 4.75
CA ALA A 19 -9.94 -8.60 5.64
C ALA A 19 -11.05 -7.80 4.95
N ASN A 20 -11.94 -7.22 5.73
CA ASN A 20 -12.84 -6.18 5.25
C ASN A 20 -12.09 -4.84 5.11
N MET A 21 -12.70 -3.87 4.45
CA MET A 21 -12.08 -2.55 4.22
C MET A 21 -11.71 -1.84 5.52
N GLN A 22 -12.56 -1.93 6.54
CA GLN A 22 -12.31 -1.27 7.84
C GLN A 22 -11.07 -1.85 8.54
N ASP A 23 -10.91 -3.17 8.51
CA ASP A 23 -9.74 -3.82 9.09
C ASP A 23 -8.47 -3.49 8.29
N MET A 24 -8.57 -3.37 6.97
CA MET A 24 -7.44 -2.95 6.11
C MET A 24 -7.04 -1.50 6.39
N ILE A 25 -8.01 -0.60 6.60
CA ILE A 25 -7.71 0.79 7.00
C ILE A 25 -7.01 0.79 8.37
N ARG A 26 -7.53 0.06 9.35
CA ARG A 26 -6.90 -0.06 10.68
C ARG A 26 -5.48 -0.63 10.60
N PHE A 27 -5.29 -1.64 9.76
CA PHE A 27 -3.95 -2.18 9.50
C PHE A 27 -3.02 -1.10 8.90
N GLY A 28 -3.50 -0.36 7.89
CA GLY A 28 -2.74 0.73 7.30
C GLY A 28 -2.37 1.83 8.28
N MET A 29 -3.27 2.17 9.22
CA MET A 29 -3.02 3.18 10.25
C MET A 29 -1.85 2.81 11.18
N LEU A 30 -1.49 1.53 11.31
CA LEU A 30 -0.31 1.13 12.10
C LEU A 30 1.01 1.69 11.55
N PHE A 31 1.05 2.06 10.27
CA PHE A 31 2.21 2.63 9.57
C PHE A 31 2.23 4.17 9.61
N THR A 32 1.23 4.81 10.19
CA THR A 32 1.07 6.27 10.16
C THR A 32 1.09 6.87 11.57
N PRO A 33 1.24 8.20 11.72
CA PRO A 33 1.08 8.89 13.01
C PRO A 33 -0.23 8.59 13.72
N SER A 34 -1.30 8.30 12.96
CA SER A 34 -2.62 7.93 13.51
C SER A 34 -2.70 6.50 14.07
N TYR A 35 -1.60 5.76 14.21
CA TYR A 35 -1.61 4.41 14.79
C TYR A 35 -2.29 4.34 16.17
N LYS A 36 -2.26 5.43 16.93
CA LYS A 36 -2.87 5.53 18.28
C LYS A 36 -4.39 5.32 18.27
N VAL A 37 -5.05 5.52 17.13
CA VAL A 37 -6.49 5.25 16.96
C VAL A 37 -6.80 3.76 17.05
N VAL A 38 -5.84 2.92 16.70
CA VAL A 38 -6.03 1.46 16.59
C VAL A 38 -5.19 0.66 17.57
N SER A 39 -4.12 1.24 18.14
CA SER A 39 -3.23 0.55 19.07
C SER A 39 -2.64 1.51 20.12
N ASN A 40 -2.63 1.07 21.38
CA ASN A 40 -1.97 1.79 22.48
C ASN A 40 -0.43 1.72 22.41
N LYS A 41 0.11 0.86 21.55
CA LYS A 41 1.55 0.68 21.36
C LYS A 41 1.88 0.88 19.89
N LYS A 42 3.02 1.50 19.61
CA LYS A 42 3.57 1.59 18.26
C LYS A 42 4.11 0.20 17.87
N ILE A 43 3.35 -0.50 17.04
CA ILE A 43 3.67 -1.87 16.58
C ILE A 43 4.70 -1.80 15.44
N ILE A 44 4.51 -0.88 14.52
CA ILE A 44 5.44 -0.63 13.41
C ILE A 44 6.36 0.52 13.84
N THR A 45 7.64 0.24 13.95
CA THR A 45 8.63 1.24 14.41
C THR A 45 9.01 2.21 13.31
N ASP A 46 9.56 3.37 13.68
CA ASP A 46 10.03 4.38 12.70
C ASP A 46 11.17 3.82 11.85
N GLU A 47 12.04 3.00 12.45
CA GLU A 47 13.13 2.33 11.74
C GLU A 47 12.59 1.38 10.67
N HIS A 48 11.49 0.66 10.96
CA HIS A 48 10.88 -0.22 9.96
C HIS A 48 10.22 0.57 8.83
N ILE A 49 9.59 1.69 9.14
CA ILE A 49 9.03 2.61 8.13
C ILE A 49 10.17 3.16 7.25
N ASP A 50 11.28 3.58 7.85
CA ASP A 50 12.45 4.05 7.11
C ASP A 50 13.03 2.96 6.19
N LEU A 51 13.13 1.72 6.68
CA LEU A 51 13.55 0.58 5.85
C LEU A 51 12.59 0.34 4.66
N ILE A 52 11.31 0.55 4.83
CA ILE A 52 10.36 0.47 3.71
C ILE A 52 10.60 1.61 2.73
N LEU A 53 10.69 2.85 3.22
CA LEU A 53 10.78 4.04 2.37
C LEU A 53 12.13 4.16 1.65
N ASN A 54 13.23 3.68 2.26
CA ASN A 54 14.60 3.94 1.79
C ASN A 54 15.47 2.69 1.62
N GLY A 55 15.07 1.54 2.14
CA GLY A 55 15.88 0.32 2.16
C GLY A 55 15.78 -0.58 0.93
N GLY A 56 14.97 -0.24 -0.06
CA GLY A 56 14.81 -1.02 -1.28
C GLY A 56 15.95 -0.81 -2.28
N ASN A 57 16.04 -1.70 -3.27
CA ASN A 57 17.04 -1.61 -4.34
C ASN A 57 16.37 -1.23 -5.68
N PRO A 58 16.48 0.02 -6.14
CA PRO A 58 15.87 0.47 -7.40
C PRO A 58 16.31 -0.32 -8.63
N LYS A 59 17.54 -0.87 -8.63
CA LYS A 59 18.06 -1.66 -9.76
C LYS A 59 17.29 -2.96 -9.99
N LEU A 60 16.63 -3.49 -8.95
CA LEU A 60 15.82 -4.71 -9.10
C LEU A 60 14.55 -4.43 -9.93
N LEU A 61 13.98 -3.24 -9.86
CA LEU A 61 12.82 -2.86 -10.67
C LEU A 61 13.17 -2.70 -12.16
N GLN A 62 14.35 -2.16 -12.46
CA GLN A 62 14.80 -1.95 -13.84
C GLN A 62 14.96 -3.27 -14.62
N ASN A 63 15.18 -4.38 -13.92
CA ASN A 63 15.33 -5.70 -14.51
C ASN A 63 14.01 -6.48 -14.64
N LEU A 64 12.94 -5.97 -14.04
CA LEU A 64 11.62 -6.57 -14.13
C LEU A 64 10.93 -6.01 -15.38
N ASN A 65 10.90 -6.82 -16.44
CA ASN A 65 10.13 -6.52 -17.65
C ASN A 65 8.63 -6.71 -17.35
N ILE A 66 8.10 -5.90 -16.44
CA ILE A 66 6.68 -5.92 -16.09
C ILE A 66 5.95 -5.01 -17.09
N PRO A 67 5.11 -5.57 -17.96
CA PRO A 67 4.30 -4.76 -18.86
C PRO A 67 3.46 -3.77 -18.05
N ASN A 68 3.48 -2.48 -18.42
CA ASN A 68 2.72 -1.40 -17.79
C ASN A 68 3.22 -0.92 -16.41
N PHE A 69 4.45 -1.23 -16.02
CA PHE A 69 5.09 -0.59 -14.85
C PHE A 69 5.73 0.75 -15.26
N GLU A 70 4.90 1.67 -15.77
CA GLU A 70 5.34 2.96 -16.33
C GLU A 70 5.13 4.16 -15.38
N GLU A 71 5.12 3.93 -14.07
CA GLU A 71 5.11 5.06 -13.15
C GLU A 71 6.56 5.48 -12.89
N SER A 72 6.92 6.64 -13.44
CA SER A 72 8.29 7.18 -13.38
C SER A 72 8.76 7.57 -11.99
N ASP A 73 7.85 7.68 -11.01
CA ASP A 73 8.10 8.07 -9.64
C ASP A 73 8.16 6.88 -8.65
N VAL A 74 8.20 5.64 -9.14
CA VAL A 74 8.44 4.47 -8.30
C VAL A 74 9.92 4.35 -7.97
N LYS A 75 10.26 4.42 -6.67
CA LYS A 75 11.63 4.27 -6.16
C LYS A 75 12.10 2.82 -6.19
N HIS A 76 11.32 1.94 -5.58
CA HIS A 76 11.64 0.52 -5.42
C HIS A 76 10.42 -0.27 -4.94
N ASN A 77 10.60 -1.59 -4.81
CA ASN A 77 9.75 -2.49 -4.04
C ASN A 77 10.55 -3.11 -2.89
N VAL A 78 9.90 -3.45 -1.79
CA VAL A 78 10.56 -4.03 -0.62
C VAL A 78 9.54 -4.66 0.35
N TYR A 79 9.92 -5.68 1.07
CA TYR A 79 9.11 -6.32 2.14
C TYR A 79 7.66 -6.61 1.75
N GLN A 80 7.42 -7.14 0.55
CA GLN A 80 6.09 -7.41 -0.01
C GLN A 80 5.27 -6.16 -0.39
N TRP A 81 5.78 -4.95 -0.22
CA TRP A 81 5.21 -3.77 -0.85
C TRP A 81 5.51 -3.78 -2.34
N ASP A 82 4.49 -3.65 -3.16
CA ASP A 82 4.62 -3.73 -4.62
C ASP A 82 5.29 -2.48 -5.19
N SER A 83 5.05 -1.33 -4.56
CA SER A 83 5.66 -0.06 -4.96
C SER A 83 5.87 0.87 -3.77
N VAL A 84 7.02 1.52 -3.75
CA VAL A 84 7.34 2.67 -2.90
C VAL A 84 7.67 3.83 -3.82
N TYR A 85 7.08 4.98 -3.56
CA TYR A 85 7.14 6.15 -4.45
C TYR A 85 7.98 7.28 -3.87
N ASP A 86 8.39 8.23 -4.72
CA ASP A 86 9.20 9.37 -4.34
C ASP A 86 8.53 10.29 -3.30
N ASN A 87 7.20 10.32 -3.27
CA ASN A 87 6.39 11.09 -2.33
C ASN A 87 6.03 10.34 -1.05
N ASP A 88 6.73 9.25 -0.74
CA ASP A 88 6.51 8.36 0.40
C ASP A 88 5.19 7.56 0.38
N ASP A 89 4.49 7.52 -0.75
CA ASP A 89 3.40 6.56 -0.91
C ASP A 89 3.96 5.14 -0.94
N ILE A 90 3.33 4.22 -0.21
CA ILE A 90 3.61 2.79 -0.27
C ILE A 90 2.33 2.05 -0.67
N PHE A 91 2.46 1.11 -1.59
CA PHE A 91 1.32 0.40 -2.16
C PHE A 91 1.47 -1.11 -2.09
N LYS A 92 0.38 -1.76 -1.71
CA LYS A 92 0.21 -3.21 -1.83
C LYS A 92 -1.06 -3.52 -2.59
N GLY A 93 -0.91 -4.17 -3.72
CA GLY A 93 -2.02 -4.70 -4.50
C GLY A 93 -2.51 -6.04 -3.97
N GLY A 94 -3.77 -6.34 -4.26
CA GLY A 94 -4.36 -7.64 -4.09
C GLY A 94 -4.89 -8.16 -5.41
N TRP A 95 -5.24 -9.44 -5.45
CA TRP A 95 -5.74 -10.04 -6.67
C TRP A 95 -7.09 -9.45 -7.09
N ALA A 96 -7.30 -9.30 -8.40
CA ALA A 96 -8.55 -8.85 -9.02
C ALA A 96 -9.01 -7.44 -8.63
N GLY A 97 -8.09 -6.50 -8.40
CA GLY A 97 -8.43 -5.09 -8.23
C GLY A 97 -8.65 -4.66 -6.78
N GLN A 98 -7.88 -5.22 -5.87
CA GLN A 98 -7.80 -4.77 -4.48
C GLN A 98 -6.52 -3.97 -4.27
N GLY A 99 -6.52 -3.04 -3.32
CA GLY A 99 -5.31 -2.30 -2.98
C GLY A 99 -5.37 -1.56 -1.65
N LEU A 100 -4.21 -1.43 -1.07
CA LEU A 100 -3.93 -0.64 0.11
C LEU A 100 -2.82 0.36 -0.26
N LEU A 101 -3.12 1.64 -0.12
CA LEU A 101 -2.18 2.74 -0.25
C LEU A 101 -2.01 3.41 1.11
N ILE A 102 -0.77 3.62 1.51
CA ILE A 102 -0.41 4.29 2.76
C ILE A 102 0.62 5.38 2.45
N ASN A 103 0.47 6.53 3.07
CA ASN A 103 1.53 7.52 3.13
C ASN A 103 1.85 7.83 4.60
N PRO A 104 2.94 7.29 5.15
CA PRO A 104 3.32 7.51 6.54
C PRO A 104 3.59 8.97 6.87
N THR A 105 4.18 9.71 5.95
CA THR A 105 4.56 11.12 6.13
C THR A 105 3.36 12.05 6.15
N ARG A 106 2.35 11.75 5.30
CA ARG A 106 1.12 12.56 5.15
C ARG A 106 -0.04 12.06 6.01
N ASP A 107 0.16 11.01 6.80
CA ASP A 107 -0.88 10.38 7.62
C ASP A 107 -2.12 9.92 6.82
N ILE A 108 -1.88 9.32 5.66
CA ILE A 108 -2.93 8.90 4.74
C ILE A 108 -2.98 7.37 4.66
N VAL A 109 -4.19 6.84 4.71
CA VAL A 109 -4.51 5.44 4.39
C VAL A 109 -5.69 5.41 3.45
N ALA A 110 -5.54 4.73 2.34
CA ALA A 110 -6.62 4.50 1.40
C ALA A 110 -6.70 3.02 1.02
N VAL A 111 -7.91 2.51 0.96
CA VAL A 111 -8.20 1.13 0.60
C VAL A 111 -9.26 1.14 -0.49
N PHE A 112 -9.04 0.35 -1.50
CA PHE A 112 -10.08 0.05 -2.46
C PHE A 112 -10.27 -1.46 -2.60
N THR A 113 -11.49 -1.85 -2.87
CA THR A 113 -11.85 -3.22 -3.21
C THR A 113 -12.60 -3.20 -4.53
N GLY A 114 -12.17 -4.02 -5.44
CA GLY A 114 -12.83 -4.20 -6.72
C GLY A 114 -12.71 -5.66 -7.13
N TYR A 115 -13.55 -6.07 -8.04
CA TYR A 115 -13.41 -7.34 -8.71
C TYR A 115 -13.66 -7.14 -10.19
N LYS A 116 -12.65 -7.42 -11.01
CA LYS A 116 -12.83 -7.51 -12.45
C LYS A 116 -12.55 -8.92 -12.90
N LYS A 117 -13.52 -9.48 -13.60
CA LYS A 117 -13.54 -10.88 -13.97
C LYS A 117 -12.46 -11.27 -14.99
N ASP A 118 -12.08 -10.33 -15.84
CA ASP A 118 -11.37 -10.63 -17.08
C ASP A 118 -9.95 -10.05 -17.18
N ASP A 119 -9.45 -9.37 -16.12
CA ASP A 119 -8.13 -8.73 -16.20
C ASP A 119 -7.48 -8.53 -14.83
N ALA A 120 -6.34 -9.20 -14.62
CA ALA A 120 -5.54 -9.10 -13.40
C ALA A 120 -4.81 -7.75 -13.24
N HIS A 121 -4.76 -6.92 -14.29
CA HIS A 121 -3.97 -5.68 -14.31
C HIS A 121 -4.69 -4.45 -13.72
N HIS A 122 -5.97 -4.56 -13.38
CA HIS A 122 -6.76 -3.41 -12.88
C HIS A 122 -6.36 -2.86 -11.52
N ALA A 123 -5.62 -3.62 -10.71
CA ALA A 123 -5.03 -3.07 -9.49
C ALA A 123 -4.11 -1.89 -9.77
N LEU A 124 -3.45 -1.88 -10.94
CA LEU A 124 -2.55 -0.80 -11.36
C LEU A 124 -3.31 0.47 -11.75
N GLU A 125 -4.41 0.35 -12.50
CA GLU A 125 -5.23 1.50 -12.90
C GLU A 125 -5.89 2.16 -11.69
N MET A 126 -6.48 1.38 -10.79
CA MET A 126 -7.07 1.91 -9.55
C MET A 126 -6.04 2.54 -8.64
N ARG A 127 -4.82 2.02 -8.59
CA ARG A 127 -3.72 2.62 -7.86
C ARG A 127 -3.40 4.01 -8.39
N LYS A 128 -3.23 4.15 -9.71
CA LYS A 128 -2.96 5.42 -10.36
C LYS A 128 -4.07 6.44 -10.08
N PHE A 129 -5.32 6.05 -10.31
CA PHE A 129 -6.49 6.87 -10.02
C PHE A 129 -6.53 7.33 -8.56
N LEU A 130 -6.31 6.42 -7.61
CA LEU A 130 -6.34 6.75 -6.19
C LEU A 130 -5.23 7.73 -5.80
N ARG A 131 -4.02 7.56 -6.35
CA ARG A 131 -2.90 8.48 -6.13
C ARG A 131 -3.18 9.86 -6.72
N GLU A 132 -3.77 9.93 -7.91
CA GLU A 132 -4.19 11.20 -8.52
C GLU A 132 -5.23 11.93 -7.66
N VAL A 133 -6.24 11.22 -7.16
CA VAL A 133 -7.24 11.79 -6.25
C VAL A 133 -6.60 12.29 -4.96
N LEU A 134 -5.77 11.48 -4.32
CA LEU A 134 -5.13 11.86 -3.05
C LEU A 134 -4.15 13.03 -3.23
N ASN A 135 -3.39 13.06 -4.30
CA ASN A 135 -2.48 14.17 -4.60
C ASN A 135 -3.24 15.45 -5.00
N GLY A 136 -4.42 15.33 -5.58
CA GLY A 136 -5.29 16.47 -5.89
C GLY A 136 -6.02 17.03 -4.69
N VAL A 137 -6.46 16.17 -3.77
CA VAL A 137 -7.26 16.56 -2.60
C VAL A 137 -6.39 16.99 -1.41
N PHE A 138 -5.25 16.32 -1.20
CA PHE A 138 -4.31 16.61 -0.12
C PHE A 138 -3.08 17.35 -0.68
N LYS A 139 -3.23 18.64 -0.96
CA LYS A 139 -2.10 19.52 -1.26
C LYS A 139 -1.26 19.78 -0.01
N ASP A 140 -0.04 20.21 -0.25
CA ASP A 140 1.13 20.45 0.63
C ASP A 140 0.91 20.71 2.11
N ASN A 141 0.02 20.47 2.85
CA ASN A 141 -0.07 20.61 4.32
C ASN A 141 -1.09 19.66 4.99
N ASN A 142 -1.33 18.48 4.42
CA ASN A 142 -2.25 17.49 5.00
C ASN A 142 -3.68 18.02 5.28
N ARG A 143 -4.09 19.09 4.62
CA ARG A 143 -5.43 19.63 4.77
C ARG A 143 -6.27 19.30 3.54
N LEU A 144 -7.44 18.74 3.80
CA LEU A 144 -8.47 18.55 2.78
C LEU A 144 -8.81 19.92 2.19
N THR A 145 -8.45 20.16 0.93
CA THR A 145 -8.91 21.34 0.20
C THR A 145 -10.18 20.94 -0.54
N ILE A 146 -11.32 21.14 0.09
CA ILE A 146 -12.62 21.06 -0.58
C ILE A 146 -12.89 22.47 -1.11
N ASN A 147 -12.86 22.65 -2.42
CA ASN A 147 -13.37 23.84 -3.08
C ASN A 147 -14.85 23.66 -3.38
#